data_8d26e3832fc16e8d57cb17b5fedef276
#
_entry.id   8d26e3832fc16e8d57cb17b5fedef276
#
_cell.length_a   1.000
_cell.length_b   1.000
_cell.length_c   1.000
_cell.angle_alpha   90.00
_cell.angle_beta   90.00
_cell.angle_gamma   90.00
#
_symmetry.space_group_name_H-M   'P 1'
#
loop_
_entity.id
_entity.type
_entity.pdbx_description
1 polymer ?
#
loop_
_entity_poly.entity_id
_entity_poly.type
_entity_poly.pdbx_seq_one_letter_code
_entity_poly.pdbx_strand_id
1 'polypeptide(L)'
;MRTKLKLLAPALLLALTACNSTKPEPTANLGSGQTQMVKQFKSQKTQTFKINYLLFLPQDYDAKSEKRWPLILFLHGAGERGTNIWKVATHGPPKNVQEHPDFPFIVVSPQCPDGEHWSNEILLALLEQTVRDYTVDTNRIYLTGLSMGGFGTWDLGLTYPEKFAAIVPICGGGQMITVVLSSREKTQTLKTLGVWAFHGAKDPVVPLEESQRMVDGLKKVGVKDVKFTIYPDAGHNSWTEAYNDPQLYEWLLKHERK
;
A
#
# COMPACT_ATOMS: atom_id res chain seq x y z
N MET A 1 -13.56 -71.42 -20.66
CA MET A 1 -13.05 -70.26 -21.43
C MET A 1 -12.47 -69.26 -20.46
N ARG A 2 -11.14 -69.12 -20.41
CA ARG A 2 -10.42 -68.20 -19.49
C ARG A 2 -10.00 -66.96 -20.31
N THR A 3 -10.61 -65.84 -20.06
CA THR A 3 -10.28 -64.56 -20.69
C THR A 3 -9.13 -63.91 -19.92
N LYS A 4 -8.02 -63.73 -20.61
CA LYS A 4 -6.80 -63.06 -20.04
C LYS A 4 -6.99 -61.53 -20.16
N LEU A 5 -7.03 -60.88 -19.00
CA LEU A 5 -7.00 -59.43 -18.91
C LEU A 5 -5.55 -58.94 -19.03
N LYS A 6 -5.24 -58.18 -20.08
CA LYS A 6 -3.94 -57.53 -20.26
C LYS A 6 -3.93 -56.21 -19.50
N LEU A 7 -3.11 -56.11 -18.45
CA LEU A 7 -2.77 -54.83 -17.82
C LEU A 7 -1.82 -54.05 -18.74
N LEU A 8 -2.24 -52.90 -19.21
CA LEU A 8 -1.38 -51.86 -19.77
C LEU A 8 -0.84 -50.98 -18.61
N ALA A 9 0.46 -51.00 -18.44
CA ALA A 9 1.15 -50.04 -17.55
C ALA A 9 1.29 -48.69 -18.27
N PRO A 10 1.03 -47.56 -17.59
CA PRO A 10 1.30 -46.27 -18.18
C PRO A 10 2.81 -45.97 -18.14
N ALA A 11 3.37 -45.68 -19.30
CA ALA A 11 4.74 -45.20 -19.44
C ALA A 11 4.84 -43.77 -18.85
N LEU A 12 5.59 -43.64 -17.79
CA LEU A 12 5.95 -42.36 -17.18
C LEU A 12 7.00 -41.67 -18.05
N LEU A 13 6.57 -40.69 -18.85
CA LEU A 13 7.46 -39.86 -19.65
C LEU A 13 8.15 -38.87 -18.70
N LEU A 14 9.39 -39.18 -18.29
CA LEU A 14 10.26 -38.19 -17.62
C LEU A 14 10.68 -37.16 -18.68
N ALA A 15 10.11 -35.99 -18.62
CA ALA A 15 10.62 -34.83 -19.35
C ALA A 15 11.91 -34.36 -18.65
N LEU A 16 13.05 -34.77 -19.17
CA LEU A 16 14.34 -34.18 -18.86
C LEU A 16 14.37 -32.76 -19.41
N THR A 17 14.09 -31.76 -18.57
CA THR A 17 14.42 -30.38 -18.89
C THR A 17 15.93 -30.23 -18.93
N ALA A 18 16.49 -30.25 -20.13
CA ALA A 18 17.89 -29.92 -20.34
C ALA A 18 18.12 -28.46 -19.87
N CYS A 19 18.90 -28.31 -18.80
CA CYS A 19 19.51 -27.05 -18.47
C CYS A 19 20.47 -26.68 -19.63
N ASN A 20 19.98 -25.85 -20.55
CA ASN A 20 20.85 -25.20 -21.52
C ASN A 20 21.72 -24.19 -20.76
N SER A 21 22.86 -24.63 -20.29
CA SER A 21 23.96 -23.73 -19.90
C SER A 21 24.48 -23.08 -21.20
N THR A 22 23.92 -21.94 -21.58
CA THR A 22 24.54 -21.10 -22.60
C THR A 22 25.90 -20.68 -22.06
N LYS A 23 26.97 -21.16 -22.74
CA LYS A 23 28.33 -20.65 -22.51
C LYS A 23 28.29 -19.14 -22.60
N PRO A 24 28.99 -18.43 -21.71
CA PRO A 24 29.08 -16.98 -21.81
C PRO A 24 29.64 -16.62 -23.18
N GLU A 25 28.98 -15.72 -23.89
CA GLU A 25 29.52 -15.18 -25.13
C GLU A 25 30.93 -14.63 -24.90
N PRO A 26 31.83 -14.78 -25.89
CA PRO A 26 33.21 -14.31 -25.77
C PRO A 26 33.17 -12.81 -25.46
N THR A 27 33.90 -12.43 -24.44
CA THR A 27 34.07 -11.04 -24.01
C THR A 27 34.50 -10.19 -25.20
N ALA A 28 33.67 -9.21 -25.56
CA ALA A 28 34.05 -8.18 -26.55
C ALA A 28 35.42 -7.63 -26.17
N ASN A 29 36.32 -7.57 -27.15
CA ASN A 29 37.65 -7.01 -26.98
C ASN A 29 37.52 -5.58 -26.44
N LEU A 30 37.88 -5.38 -25.19
CA LEU A 30 37.93 -4.06 -24.57
C LEU A 30 39.07 -3.31 -25.26
N GLY A 31 38.76 -2.25 -26.00
CA GLY A 31 39.76 -1.33 -26.50
C GLY A 31 40.69 -0.85 -25.38
N SER A 32 41.95 -0.62 -25.69
CA SER A 32 42.95 -0.19 -24.70
C SER A 32 42.47 1.07 -23.97
N GLY A 33 42.20 0.94 -22.66
CA GLY A 33 41.74 2.05 -21.80
C GLY A 33 40.36 1.89 -21.15
N GLN A 34 39.56 0.88 -21.50
CA GLN A 34 38.29 0.62 -20.82
C GLN A 34 38.50 -0.23 -19.54
N THR A 35 38.16 0.34 -18.38
CA THR A 35 38.26 -0.30 -17.08
C THR A 35 36.93 -0.90 -16.62
N GLN A 36 35.82 -0.64 -17.34
CA GLN A 36 34.47 -1.09 -17.01
C GLN A 36 33.85 -1.92 -18.13
N MET A 37 33.08 -2.95 -17.77
CA MET A 37 32.40 -3.82 -18.73
C MET A 37 30.89 -3.75 -18.47
N VAL A 38 30.11 -3.70 -19.55
CA VAL A 38 28.64 -3.87 -19.46
C VAL A 38 28.33 -5.36 -19.23
N LYS A 39 27.61 -5.65 -18.15
CA LYS A 39 27.10 -6.97 -17.83
C LYS A 39 25.60 -6.90 -17.63
N GLN A 40 24.86 -7.91 -18.06
CA GLN A 40 23.44 -8.05 -17.81
C GLN A 40 23.21 -9.18 -16.78
N PHE A 41 22.54 -8.85 -15.70
CA PHE A 41 22.00 -9.83 -14.76
C PHE A 41 20.54 -10.11 -15.14
N LYS A 42 20.17 -11.39 -15.27
CA LYS A 42 18.80 -11.84 -15.44
C LYS A 42 18.47 -12.77 -14.30
N SER A 43 17.38 -12.50 -13.60
CA SER A 43 16.83 -13.39 -12.58
C SER A 43 15.31 -13.47 -12.78
N GLN A 44 14.75 -14.66 -12.65
CA GLN A 44 13.32 -14.87 -12.60
C GLN A 44 12.98 -15.31 -11.18
N LYS A 45 12.24 -14.47 -10.46
CA LYS A 45 11.78 -14.76 -9.11
C LYS A 45 10.25 -14.83 -9.11
N THR A 46 9.70 -16.01 -8.80
CA THR A 46 8.28 -16.16 -8.49
C THR A 46 8.13 -15.99 -6.98
N GLN A 47 7.37 -15.00 -6.56
CA GLN A 47 7.12 -14.73 -5.15
C GLN A 47 5.64 -14.91 -4.84
N THR A 48 5.35 -15.75 -3.82
CA THR A 48 4.01 -15.88 -3.25
C THR A 48 3.95 -15.01 -2.00
N PHE A 49 2.98 -14.08 -1.96
CA PHE A 49 2.72 -13.25 -0.79
C PHE A 49 1.63 -13.89 0.06
N LYS A 50 1.82 -13.85 1.38
CA LYS A 50 0.80 -14.21 2.35
C LYS A 50 0.77 -13.15 3.43
N ILE A 51 -0.36 -12.46 3.55
CA ILE A 51 -0.59 -11.45 4.57
C ILE A 51 -1.99 -11.65 5.16
N ASN A 52 -2.10 -11.57 6.49
CA ASN A 52 -3.40 -11.54 7.15
C ASN A 52 -3.93 -10.10 7.17
N TYR A 53 -5.24 -9.93 7.07
CA TYR A 53 -5.86 -8.61 7.16
C TYR A 53 -7.24 -8.71 7.82
N LEU A 54 -7.67 -7.61 8.45
CA LEU A 54 -9.06 -7.42 8.85
C LEU A 54 -9.81 -6.78 7.70
N LEU A 55 -11.02 -7.27 7.46
CA LEU A 55 -11.94 -6.70 6.49
C LEU A 55 -13.21 -6.27 7.23
N PHE A 56 -13.62 -5.04 7.03
CA PHE A 56 -14.93 -4.55 7.40
C PHE A 56 -15.75 -4.24 6.15
N LEU A 57 -16.99 -4.70 6.16
CA LEU A 57 -17.99 -4.35 5.15
C LEU A 57 -19.11 -3.56 5.86
N PRO A 58 -19.60 -2.45 5.26
CA PRO A 58 -20.71 -1.68 5.83
C PRO A 58 -21.95 -2.55 6.11
N GLN A 59 -22.75 -2.19 7.10
CA GLN A 59 -23.95 -2.95 7.48
C GLN A 59 -24.88 -3.22 6.29
N ASP A 60 -25.00 -2.24 5.37
CA ASP A 60 -25.87 -2.35 4.19
C ASP A 60 -25.12 -2.94 2.96
N TYR A 61 -23.97 -3.56 3.16
CA TYR A 61 -23.22 -4.16 2.06
C TYR A 61 -23.97 -5.36 1.48
N ASP A 62 -24.25 -5.31 0.18
CA ASP A 62 -24.79 -6.42 -0.58
C ASP A 62 -23.93 -6.65 -1.84
N ALA A 63 -23.32 -7.82 -1.92
CA ALA A 63 -22.45 -8.21 -3.04
C ALA A 63 -23.21 -8.32 -4.38
N LYS A 64 -24.55 -8.44 -4.34
CA LYS A 64 -25.43 -8.52 -5.53
C LYS A 64 -25.96 -7.17 -5.96
N SER A 65 -25.77 -6.13 -5.13
CA SER A 65 -26.19 -4.77 -5.43
C SER A 65 -25.27 -4.11 -6.46
N GLU A 66 -25.81 -3.20 -7.26
CA GLU A 66 -25.02 -2.32 -8.12
C GLU A 66 -24.29 -1.21 -7.35
N LYS A 67 -24.66 -1.03 -6.07
CA LYS A 67 -24.01 -0.03 -5.21
C LYS A 67 -22.53 -0.36 -5.03
N ARG A 68 -21.67 0.60 -5.33
CA ARG A 68 -20.23 0.52 -5.09
C ARG A 68 -19.85 1.34 -3.88
N TRP A 69 -18.92 0.83 -3.09
CA TRP A 69 -18.54 1.40 -1.83
C TRP A 69 -17.15 2.00 -1.87
N PRO A 70 -16.94 3.18 -1.28
CA PRO A 70 -15.59 3.71 -1.08
C PRO A 70 -14.77 2.77 -0.19
N LEU A 71 -13.46 2.74 -0.42
CA LEU A 71 -12.54 1.84 0.29
C LEU A 71 -11.47 2.63 1.02
N ILE A 72 -11.20 2.26 2.27
CA ILE A 72 -10.03 2.70 3.04
C ILE A 72 -9.06 1.53 3.17
N LEU A 73 -7.82 1.69 2.68
CA LEU A 73 -6.68 0.85 3.02
C LEU A 73 -5.96 1.49 4.20
N PHE A 74 -5.94 0.79 5.35
CA PHE A 74 -5.34 1.28 6.58
C PHE A 74 -4.04 0.57 6.91
N LEU A 75 -2.99 1.34 7.20
CA LEU A 75 -1.66 0.85 7.56
C LEU A 75 -1.37 1.18 9.03
N HIS A 76 -1.24 0.14 9.86
CA HIS A 76 -0.93 0.29 11.28
C HIS A 76 0.53 0.70 11.55
N GLY A 77 0.84 1.05 12.78
CA GLY A 77 2.18 1.37 13.25
C GLY A 77 3.06 0.15 13.56
N ALA A 78 4.26 0.39 14.03
CA ALA A 78 5.21 -0.68 14.34
C ALA A 78 4.76 -1.59 15.51
N GLY A 79 3.93 -1.06 16.42
CA GLY A 79 3.46 -1.81 17.61
C GLY A 79 2.46 -2.93 17.30
N GLU A 80 1.74 -2.84 16.18
CA GLU A 80 0.71 -3.78 15.79
C GLU A 80 1.22 -4.90 14.88
N ARG A 81 2.53 -4.92 14.57
CA ARG A 81 3.19 -6.01 13.83
C ARG A 81 3.02 -7.36 14.52
N GLY A 82 3.17 -8.44 13.76
CA GLY A 82 3.21 -9.82 14.27
C GLY A 82 2.18 -10.74 13.66
N THR A 83 1.68 -11.68 14.46
CA THR A 83 0.75 -12.74 14.03
C THR A 83 -0.65 -12.65 14.66
N ASN A 84 -0.82 -11.83 15.70
CA ASN A 84 -2.12 -11.58 16.28
C ASN A 84 -2.81 -10.45 15.52
N ILE A 85 -3.68 -10.83 14.58
CA ILE A 85 -4.37 -9.88 13.70
C ILE A 85 -5.23 -8.85 14.44
N TRP A 86 -5.76 -9.17 15.63
CA TRP A 86 -6.59 -8.26 16.40
C TRP A 86 -5.83 -7.05 16.96
N LYS A 87 -4.50 -7.08 17.00
CA LYS A 87 -3.70 -5.90 17.32
C LYS A 87 -3.96 -4.75 16.34
N VAL A 88 -4.26 -5.07 15.08
CA VAL A 88 -4.54 -4.07 14.03
C VAL A 88 -5.79 -3.23 14.38
N ALA A 89 -6.73 -3.79 15.13
CA ALA A 89 -7.94 -3.10 15.57
C ALA A 89 -7.75 -2.24 16.84
N THR A 90 -6.51 -1.99 17.27
CA THR A 90 -6.22 -1.14 18.44
C THR A 90 -6.41 0.35 18.13
N HIS A 91 -6.17 0.76 16.88
CA HIS A 91 -6.20 2.16 16.46
C HIS A 91 -6.88 2.34 15.09
N GLY A 92 -7.30 3.57 14.81
CA GLY A 92 -7.75 4.00 13.49
C GLY A 92 -9.06 3.38 13.00
N PRO A 93 -9.29 3.38 11.69
CA PRO A 93 -10.54 2.86 11.11
C PRO A 93 -10.94 1.47 11.58
N PRO A 94 -10.05 0.45 11.69
CA PRO A 94 -10.45 -0.87 12.17
C PRO A 94 -10.89 -0.92 13.64
N LYS A 95 -10.49 0.08 14.46
CA LYS A 95 -11.05 0.27 15.80
C LYS A 95 -12.44 0.91 15.71
N ASN A 96 -12.58 1.99 14.95
CA ASN A 96 -13.80 2.79 14.90
C ASN A 96 -15.00 1.97 14.38
N VAL A 97 -14.81 1.08 13.40
CA VAL A 97 -15.87 0.24 12.85
C VAL A 97 -16.45 -0.77 13.84
N GLN A 98 -15.78 -1.03 14.97
CA GLN A 98 -16.32 -1.90 16.01
C GLN A 98 -17.53 -1.27 16.71
N GLU A 99 -17.58 0.06 16.77
CA GLU A 99 -18.65 0.83 17.41
C GLU A 99 -19.59 1.47 16.37
N HIS A 100 -19.20 1.49 15.07
CA HIS A 100 -19.91 2.13 13.98
C HIS A 100 -20.16 1.16 12.82
N PRO A 101 -21.13 0.23 12.94
CA PRO A 101 -21.44 -0.73 11.87
C PRO A 101 -21.98 -0.07 10.59
N ASP A 102 -22.48 1.15 10.70
CA ASP A 102 -22.96 2.01 9.61
C ASP A 102 -21.86 2.81 8.92
N PHE A 103 -20.57 2.59 9.28
CA PHE A 103 -19.44 3.29 8.69
C PHE A 103 -19.42 3.11 7.17
N PRO A 104 -19.41 4.20 6.38
CA PRO A 104 -19.78 4.13 4.96
C PRO A 104 -18.61 3.74 4.03
N PHE A 105 -17.67 2.94 4.51
CA PHE A 105 -16.50 2.49 3.76
C PHE A 105 -16.29 0.99 3.91
N ILE A 106 -15.80 0.34 2.88
CA ILE A 106 -15.08 -0.92 3.04
C ILE A 106 -13.73 -0.58 3.69
N VAL A 107 -13.34 -1.29 4.75
CA VAL A 107 -12.05 -1.07 5.41
C VAL A 107 -11.19 -2.32 5.32
N VAL A 108 -10.00 -2.18 4.74
CA VAL A 108 -9.00 -3.24 4.61
C VAL A 108 -7.78 -2.86 5.44
N SER A 109 -7.45 -3.70 6.41
CA SER A 109 -6.42 -3.43 7.40
C SER A 109 -5.47 -4.63 7.51
N PRO A 110 -4.43 -4.70 6.64
CA PRO A 110 -3.44 -5.76 6.70
C PRO A 110 -2.59 -5.68 7.97
N GLN A 111 -2.00 -6.81 8.35
CA GLN A 111 -0.99 -6.87 9.42
C GLN A 111 0.39 -7.11 8.85
N CYS A 112 1.29 -6.16 9.06
CA CYS A 112 2.71 -6.31 8.74
C CYS A 112 3.34 -7.35 9.68
N PRO A 113 4.14 -8.30 9.19
CA PRO A 113 4.85 -9.27 10.04
C PRO A 113 5.86 -8.60 10.99
N ASP A 114 6.26 -9.32 12.05
CA ASP A 114 7.32 -8.85 12.94
C ASP A 114 8.64 -8.64 12.19
N GLY A 115 9.34 -7.57 12.53
CA GLY A 115 10.63 -7.22 11.92
C GLY A 115 10.53 -6.62 10.51
N GLU A 116 9.36 -6.68 9.88
CA GLU A 116 9.14 -6.21 8.51
C GLU A 116 8.64 -4.77 8.47
N HIS A 117 8.63 -4.21 7.26
CA HIS A 117 8.05 -2.91 6.93
C HIS A 117 7.01 -3.06 5.82
N TRP A 118 6.21 -2.03 5.59
CA TRP A 118 5.22 -2.03 4.53
C TRP A 118 5.89 -2.18 3.15
N SER A 119 5.40 -3.12 2.36
CA SER A 119 5.82 -3.38 0.99
C SER A 119 4.74 -2.92 0.02
N ASN A 120 5.08 -2.01 -0.87
CA ASN A 120 4.15 -1.52 -1.90
C ASN A 120 3.63 -2.65 -2.79
N GLU A 121 4.47 -3.63 -3.11
CA GLU A 121 4.10 -4.78 -3.94
C GLU A 121 2.99 -5.62 -3.28
N ILE A 122 3.14 -5.92 -1.98
CA ILE A 122 2.14 -6.69 -1.21
C ILE A 122 0.84 -5.88 -1.06
N LEU A 123 0.95 -4.59 -0.75
CA LEU A 123 -0.21 -3.72 -0.54
C LEU A 123 -1.01 -3.52 -1.83
N LEU A 124 -0.35 -3.37 -2.97
CA LEU A 124 -1.01 -3.29 -4.28
C LEU A 124 -1.70 -4.60 -4.65
N ALA A 125 -1.05 -5.74 -4.44
CA ALA A 125 -1.65 -7.05 -4.70
C ALA A 125 -2.90 -7.27 -3.84
N LEU A 126 -2.87 -6.89 -2.54
CA LEU A 126 -4.03 -6.94 -1.66
C LEU A 126 -5.14 -5.99 -2.12
N LEU A 127 -4.80 -4.77 -2.49
CA LEU A 127 -5.77 -3.80 -3.00
C LEU A 127 -6.45 -4.31 -4.28
N GLU A 128 -5.69 -4.83 -5.23
CA GLU A 128 -6.21 -5.39 -6.48
C GLU A 128 -7.10 -6.62 -6.24
N GLN A 129 -6.73 -7.49 -5.31
CA GLN A 129 -7.58 -8.60 -4.89
C GLN A 129 -8.90 -8.08 -4.29
N THR A 130 -8.84 -7.10 -3.39
CA THR A 130 -10.03 -6.51 -2.76
C THR A 130 -10.97 -5.90 -3.80
N VAL A 131 -10.43 -5.17 -4.78
CA VAL A 131 -11.24 -4.58 -5.87
C VAL A 131 -11.90 -5.66 -6.75
N ARG A 132 -11.27 -6.82 -6.93
CA ARG A 132 -11.89 -7.94 -7.67
C ARG A 132 -12.99 -8.65 -6.88
N ASP A 133 -12.77 -8.81 -5.57
CA ASP A 133 -13.60 -9.67 -4.72
C ASP A 133 -14.81 -8.94 -4.13
N TYR A 134 -14.78 -7.60 -4.06
CA TYR A 134 -15.82 -6.76 -3.44
C TYR A 134 -16.30 -5.64 -4.36
N THR A 135 -17.52 -5.12 -4.10
CA THR A 135 -18.13 -4.03 -4.89
C THR A 135 -17.52 -2.67 -4.53
N VAL A 136 -16.22 -2.51 -4.80
CA VAL A 136 -15.46 -1.28 -4.53
C VAL A 136 -15.76 -0.21 -5.59
N ASP A 137 -15.96 1.04 -5.16
CA ASP A 137 -15.88 2.20 -6.03
C ASP A 137 -14.41 2.54 -6.28
N THR A 138 -13.91 2.18 -7.45
CA THR A 138 -12.50 2.36 -7.81
C THR A 138 -12.07 3.82 -7.93
N ASN A 139 -13.00 4.77 -8.00
CA ASN A 139 -12.70 6.20 -7.98
C ASN A 139 -12.61 6.76 -6.55
N ARG A 140 -13.06 6.02 -5.54
CA ARG A 140 -13.06 6.41 -4.14
C ARG A 140 -12.27 5.42 -3.28
N ILE A 141 -11.00 5.26 -3.61
CA ILE A 141 -10.03 4.48 -2.84
C ILE A 141 -9.13 5.44 -2.08
N TYR A 142 -9.03 5.25 -0.78
CA TYR A 142 -8.27 6.08 0.13
C TYR A 142 -7.20 5.26 0.86
N LEU A 143 -6.08 5.89 1.15
CA LEU A 143 -4.98 5.28 1.88
C LEU A 143 -4.69 6.10 3.13
N THR A 144 -4.60 5.44 4.27
CA THR A 144 -4.23 6.10 5.53
C THR A 144 -3.39 5.19 6.40
N GLY A 145 -2.61 5.78 7.28
CA GLY A 145 -1.81 5.02 8.23
C GLY A 145 -1.12 5.91 9.25
N LEU A 146 -0.70 5.29 10.35
CA LEU A 146 -0.08 5.98 11.49
C LEU A 146 1.37 5.52 11.70
N SER A 147 2.27 6.41 12.11
CA SER A 147 3.67 6.09 12.43
C SER A 147 4.34 5.33 11.26
N MET A 148 4.80 4.10 11.45
CA MET A 148 5.29 3.23 10.37
C MET A 148 4.30 3.15 9.19
N GLY A 149 2.99 3.09 9.48
CA GLY A 149 1.93 3.15 8.46
C GLY A 149 1.81 4.53 7.82
N GLY A 150 2.13 5.60 8.54
CA GLY A 150 2.23 6.96 8.00
C GLY A 150 3.35 7.08 6.97
N PHE A 151 4.52 6.47 7.23
CA PHE A 151 5.59 6.34 6.24
C PHE A 151 5.14 5.50 5.03
N GLY A 152 4.49 4.35 5.27
CA GLY A 152 3.92 3.53 4.20
C GLY A 152 2.89 4.28 3.36
N THR A 153 2.08 5.14 3.99
CA THR A 153 1.08 5.99 3.31
C THR A 153 1.75 7.01 2.40
N TRP A 154 2.80 7.69 2.86
CA TRP A 154 3.58 8.58 2.02
C TRP A 154 4.23 7.84 0.85
N ASP A 155 4.86 6.70 1.12
CA ASP A 155 5.58 5.95 0.09
C ASP A 155 4.62 5.37 -0.98
N LEU A 156 3.63 4.60 -0.56
CA LEU A 156 2.66 3.97 -1.49
C LEU A 156 1.84 5.02 -2.25
N GLY A 157 1.33 6.03 -1.53
CA GLY A 157 0.46 7.05 -2.11
C GLY A 157 1.16 7.93 -3.13
N LEU A 158 2.43 8.26 -2.92
CA LEU A 158 3.21 9.07 -3.86
C LEU A 158 3.86 8.26 -4.98
N THR A 159 4.15 6.99 -4.75
CA THR A 159 4.66 6.09 -5.79
C THR A 159 3.55 5.70 -6.77
N TYR A 160 2.32 5.54 -6.30
CA TYR A 160 1.16 5.12 -7.09
C TYR A 160 -0.04 6.06 -6.90
N PRO A 161 0.11 7.38 -7.16
CA PRO A 161 -0.96 8.36 -6.93
C PRO A 161 -2.22 8.06 -7.77
N GLU A 162 -2.06 7.35 -8.88
CA GLU A 162 -3.16 6.92 -9.75
C GLU A 162 -4.08 5.85 -9.12
N LYS A 163 -3.72 5.28 -8.00
CA LYS A 163 -4.55 4.29 -7.30
C LYS A 163 -5.50 4.93 -6.29
N PHE A 164 -5.22 6.15 -5.84
CA PHE A 164 -5.90 6.77 -4.71
C PHE A 164 -6.58 8.10 -5.06
N ALA A 165 -7.76 8.34 -4.50
CA ALA A 165 -8.42 9.65 -4.55
C ALA A 165 -7.82 10.61 -3.52
N ALA A 166 -7.48 10.09 -2.33
CA ALA A 166 -6.82 10.84 -1.28
C ALA A 166 -5.95 9.94 -0.39
N ILE A 167 -4.96 10.55 0.26
CA ILE A 167 -4.10 9.92 1.26
C ILE A 167 -4.08 10.71 2.56
N VAL A 168 -4.00 9.98 3.68
CA VAL A 168 -3.98 10.57 5.03
C VAL A 168 -2.84 9.97 5.85
N PRO A 169 -1.61 10.47 5.70
CA PRO A 169 -0.46 10.06 6.52
C PRO A 169 -0.50 10.75 7.87
N ILE A 170 -0.36 9.98 8.97
CA ILE A 170 -0.38 10.49 10.34
C ILE A 170 0.95 10.17 11.03
N CYS A 171 1.58 11.17 11.66
CA CYS A 171 2.86 11.10 12.37
C CYS A 171 3.92 10.26 11.67
N GLY A 172 4.06 10.46 10.36
CA GLY A 172 5.02 9.78 9.51
C GLY A 172 5.82 10.74 8.65
N GLY A 173 6.68 10.20 7.83
CA GLY A 173 7.49 10.95 6.86
C GLY A 173 7.64 10.17 5.56
N GLY A 174 8.34 10.75 4.59
CA GLY A 174 8.55 10.12 3.29
C GLY A 174 9.86 10.56 2.64
N GLN A 175 10.12 10.08 1.45
CA GLN A 175 11.31 10.44 0.69
C GLN A 175 11.00 11.59 -0.28
N MET A 176 11.72 12.71 -0.16
CA MET A 176 11.55 13.86 -1.06
C MET A 176 11.81 13.50 -2.53
N ILE A 177 12.67 12.52 -2.80
CA ILE A 177 12.90 12.06 -4.16
C ILE A 177 11.63 11.48 -4.78
N THR A 178 10.77 10.79 -4.01
CA THR A 178 9.49 10.27 -4.49
C THR A 178 8.57 11.42 -4.93
N VAL A 179 8.51 12.53 -4.18
CA VAL A 179 7.77 13.74 -4.59
C VAL A 179 8.27 14.27 -5.92
N VAL A 180 9.60 14.38 -6.09
CA VAL A 180 10.21 14.90 -7.31
C VAL A 180 9.94 14.00 -8.52
N LEU A 181 10.12 12.69 -8.37
CA LEU A 181 9.88 11.73 -9.46
C LEU A 181 8.41 11.70 -9.85
N SER A 182 7.49 11.57 -8.88
CA SER A 182 6.05 11.57 -9.15
C SER A 182 5.58 12.87 -9.79
N SER A 183 6.14 14.02 -9.41
CA SER A 183 5.79 15.30 -10.03
C SER A 183 6.21 15.40 -11.50
N ARG A 184 7.20 14.63 -11.94
CA ARG A 184 7.67 14.59 -13.33
C ARG A 184 6.95 13.51 -14.14
N GLU A 185 6.82 12.32 -13.59
CA GLU A 185 6.33 11.14 -14.30
C GLU A 185 4.81 11.00 -14.26
N LYS A 186 4.19 11.48 -13.16
CA LYS A 186 2.75 11.32 -12.87
C LYS A 186 2.07 12.66 -12.56
N THR A 187 2.49 13.72 -13.22
CA THR A 187 2.15 15.11 -12.92
C THR A 187 0.64 15.34 -12.75
N GLN A 188 -0.19 14.83 -13.66
CA GLN A 188 -1.63 15.11 -13.62
C GLN A 188 -2.29 14.40 -12.43
N THR A 189 -1.98 13.13 -12.24
CA THR A 189 -2.53 12.32 -11.15
C THR A 189 -2.10 12.85 -9.79
N LEU A 190 -0.81 13.21 -9.65
CA LEU A 190 -0.31 13.78 -8.40
C LEU A 190 -1.00 15.12 -8.07
N LYS A 191 -1.26 15.97 -9.06
CA LYS A 191 -1.92 17.28 -8.85
C LYS A 191 -3.39 17.18 -8.42
N THR A 192 -4.04 16.04 -8.67
CA THR A 192 -5.43 15.79 -8.28
C THR A 192 -5.56 14.95 -7.02
N LEU A 193 -4.46 14.41 -6.50
CA LEU A 193 -4.45 13.65 -5.25
C LEU A 193 -4.76 14.56 -4.06
N GLY A 194 -5.79 14.21 -3.28
CA GLY A 194 -6.04 14.86 -1.99
C GLY A 194 -5.02 14.37 -0.95
N VAL A 195 -4.45 15.29 -0.19
CA VAL A 195 -3.50 14.95 0.89
C VAL A 195 -3.87 15.70 2.16
N TRP A 196 -4.13 14.97 3.22
CA TRP A 196 -4.33 15.57 4.54
C TRP A 196 -3.41 14.90 5.56
N ALA A 197 -2.31 15.55 5.87
CA ALA A 197 -1.35 15.07 6.87
C ALA A 197 -1.72 15.54 8.29
N PHE A 198 -1.41 14.71 9.28
CA PHE A 198 -1.59 15.03 10.70
C PHE A 198 -0.32 14.73 11.47
N HIS A 199 0.00 15.55 12.48
CA HIS A 199 1.16 15.34 13.34
C HIS A 199 1.00 16.01 14.70
N GLY A 200 1.61 15.44 15.74
CA GLY A 200 1.73 16.07 17.04
C GLY A 200 2.96 17.00 17.11
N ALA A 201 2.80 18.23 17.61
CA ALA A 201 3.91 19.17 17.71
C ALA A 201 4.98 18.75 18.73
N LYS A 202 4.61 17.89 19.68
CA LYS A 202 5.50 17.39 20.75
C LYS A 202 5.89 15.92 20.51
N ASP A 203 5.88 15.45 19.25
CA ASP A 203 6.21 14.07 18.93
C ASP A 203 7.70 13.77 19.17
N PRO A 204 8.04 12.91 20.15
CA PRO A 204 9.43 12.58 20.48
C PRO A 204 9.97 11.39 19.67
N VAL A 205 9.14 10.73 18.83
CA VAL A 205 9.49 9.52 18.09
C VAL A 205 9.74 9.83 16.62
N VAL A 206 8.81 10.54 15.99
CA VAL A 206 8.95 11.04 14.62
C VAL A 206 8.90 12.56 14.65
N PRO A 207 9.99 13.25 14.33
CA PRO A 207 10.01 14.71 14.32
C PRO A 207 8.94 15.30 13.41
N LEU A 208 8.27 16.38 13.85
CA LEU A 208 7.24 17.09 13.09
C LEU A 208 7.70 17.46 11.67
N GLU A 209 8.98 17.79 11.56
CA GLU A 209 9.64 18.17 10.30
C GLU A 209 9.53 17.11 9.22
N GLU A 210 9.36 15.83 9.59
CA GLU A 210 9.18 14.74 8.64
C GLU A 210 7.89 14.87 7.83
N SER A 211 6.77 15.22 8.47
CA SER A 211 5.53 15.55 7.77
C SER A 211 5.59 16.91 7.08
N GLN A 212 6.16 17.92 7.76
CA GLN A 212 6.23 19.30 7.23
C GLN A 212 6.93 19.35 5.88
N ARG A 213 8.13 18.72 5.76
CA ARG A 213 8.89 18.72 4.52
C ARG A 213 8.16 18.04 3.36
N MET A 214 7.36 16.99 3.64
CA MET A 214 6.56 16.31 2.63
C MET A 214 5.42 17.21 2.13
N VAL A 215 4.70 17.84 3.04
CA VAL A 215 3.63 18.81 2.76
C VAL A 215 4.16 19.98 1.93
N ASP A 216 5.27 20.56 2.34
CA ASP A 216 5.89 21.70 1.64
C ASP A 216 6.40 21.29 0.25
N GLY A 217 6.97 20.09 0.15
CA GLY A 217 7.39 19.52 -1.13
C GLY A 217 6.22 19.36 -2.12
N LEU A 218 5.08 18.85 -1.66
CA LEU A 218 3.88 18.69 -2.50
C LEU A 218 3.30 20.04 -2.93
N LYS A 219 3.20 20.99 -2.02
CA LYS A 219 2.78 22.37 -2.35
C LYS A 219 3.71 23.01 -3.39
N LYS A 220 5.02 22.84 -3.22
CA LYS A 220 6.03 23.39 -4.15
C LYS A 220 5.92 22.80 -5.57
N VAL A 221 5.54 21.54 -5.72
CA VAL A 221 5.34 20.91 -7.04
C VAL A 221 3.92 21.11 -7.59
N GLY A 222 3.07 21.87 -6.89
CA GLY A 222 1.78 22.31 -7.37
C GLY A 222 0.62 21.35 -7.14
N VAL A 223 0.71 20.47 -6.14
CA VAL A 223 -0.46 19.71 -5.64
C VAL A 223 -1.42 20.69 -4.97
N LYS A 224 -2.69 20.68 -5.40
CA LYS A 224 -3.65 21.73 -5.04
C LYS A 224 -4.29 21.53 -3.68
N ASP A 225 -4.67 20.30 -3.37
CA ASP A 225 -5.35 19.96 -2.11
C ASP A 225 -4.39 19.28 -1.14
N VAL A 226 -3.60 20.11 -0.44
CA VAL A 226 -2.67 19.65 0.59
C VAL A 226 -2.98 20.37 1.89
N LYS A 227 -3.55 19.61 2.84
CA LYS A 227 -3.83 20.05 4.22
C LYS A 227 -2.79 19.49 5.18
N PHE A 228 -2.52 20.25 6.23
CA PHE A 228 -1.68 19.80 7.33
C PHE A 228 -2.27 20.28 8.65
N THR A 229 -2.65 19.35 9.51
CA THR A 229 -3.12 19.61 10.87
C THR A 229 -2.02 19.24 11.84
N ILE A 230 -1.61 20.22 12.67
CA ILE A 230 -0.65 20.04 13.73
C ILE A 230 -1.40 20.17 15.05
N TYR A 231 -1.34 19.13 15.87
CA TYR A 231 -1.89 19.14 17.22
C TYR A 231 -0.83 19.67 18.20
N PRO A 232 -1.01 20.88 18.76
CA PRO A 232 0.06 21.57 19.49
C PRO A 232 0.48 20.87 20.78
N ASP A 233 -0.43 20.11 21.38
CA ASP A 233 -0.20 19.40 22.64
C ASP A 233 0.00 17.90 22.50
N ALA A 234 -0.22 17.35 21.31
CA ALA A 234 -0.07 15.91 21.05
C ALA A 234 1.40 15.51 20.88
N GLY A 235 1.75 14.37 21.45
CA GLY A 235 2.97 13.63 21.15
C GLY A 235 2.82 12.71 19.94
N HIS A 236 3.45 11.52 20.00
CA HIS A 236 3.42 10.58 18.88
C HIS A 236 2.02 10.05 18.56
N ASN A 237 1.13 9.91 19.53
CA ASN A 237 -0.20 9.32 19.32
C ASN A 237 -1.24 10.30 18.74
N SER A 238 -0.84 11.28 17.95
CA SER A 238 -1.74 12.22 17.25
C SER A 238 -2.83 11.56 16.39
N TRP A 239 -2.68 10.28 16.07
CA TRP A 239 -3.70 9.50 15.36
C TRP A 239 -5.01 9.34 16.12
N THR A 240 -4.99 9.39 17.47
CA THR A 240 -6.22 9.27 18.26
C THR A 240 -7.17 10.44 17.96
N GLU A 241 -6.64 11.66 17.96
CA GLU A 241 -7.43 12.83 17.60
C GLU A 241 -7.84 12.82 16.13
N ALA A 242 -6.90 12.49 15.24
CA ALA A 242 -7.15 12.49 13.79
C ALA A 242 -8.24 11.51 13.38
N TYR A 243 -8.21 10.28 13.86
CA TYR A 243 -9.21 9.27 13.48
C TYR A 243 -10.55 9.41 14.22
N ASN A 244 -10.60 10.16 15.31
CA ASN A 244 -11.86 10.48 15.98
C ASN A 244 -12.52 11.75 15.42
N ASP A 245 -11.86 12.48 14.52
CA ASP A 245 -12.44 13.65 13.85
C ASP A 245 -13.36 13.20 12.70
N PRO A 246 -14.69 13.42 12.79
CA PRO A 246 -15.61 13.07 11.71
C PRO A 246 -15.33 13.83 10.42
N GLN A 247 -14.74 15.03 10.51
CA GLN A 247 -14.39 15.84 9.34
C GLN A 247 -13.37 15.13 8.43
N LEU A 248 -12.55 14.24 8.98
CA LEU A 248 -11.62 13.42 8.19
C LEU A 248 -12.38 12.56 7.18
N TYR A 249 -13.40 11.84 7.63
CA TYR A 249 -14.16 10.93 6.77
C TYR A 249 -15.07 11.68 5.81
N GLU A 250 -15.65 12.80 6.23
CA GLU A 250 -16.38 13.69 5.34
C GLU A 250 -15.49 14.26 4.23
N TRP A 251 -14.24 14.61 4.59
CA TRP A 251 -13.26 15.09 3.63
C TRP A 251 -12.87 13.99 2.65
N LEU A 252 -12.63 12.77 3.09
CA LEU A 252 -12.36 11.62 2.21
C LEU A 252 -13.49 11.45 1.19
N LEU A 253 -14.76 11.43 1.64
CA LEU A 253 -15.93 11.22 0.76
C LEU A 253 -16.12 12.31 -0.31
N LYS A 254 -15.51 13.48 -0.13
CA LYS A 254 -15.52 14.58 -1.13
C LYS A 254 -14.48 14.39 -2.24
N HIS A 255 -13.58 13.40 -2.09
CA HIS A 255 -12.51 13.15 -3.05
C HIS A 255 -12.84 11.95 -3.93
N GLU A 256 -12.72 12.20 -5.22
CA GLU A 256 -12.81 11.16 -6.26
C GLU A 256 -11.60 11.27 -7.18
N ARG A 257 -11.09 10.13 -7.60
CA ARG A 257 -10.03 10.06 -8.58
C ARG A 257 -10.55 10.51 -9.93
N LYS A 258 -9.81 11.41 -10.56
CA LYS A 258 -10.15 12.01 -11.86
C LYS A 258 -9.38 11.32 -12.98
#